data_5d5402442aaa9f5be93823a86c97f53b
#
_entry.id   5d5402442aaa9f5be93823a86c97f53b
#
_cell.length_a   1.000
_cell.length_b   1.000
_cell.length_c   1.000
_cell.angle_alpha   90.00
_cell.angle_beta   90.00
_cell.angle_gamma   90.00
#
_symmetry.space_group_name_H-M   'P 1'
#
loop_
_entity.id
_entity.type
_entity.pdbx_description
1 polymer ?
#
loop_
_entity_poly.entity_id
_entity_poly.type
_entity_poly.pdbx_seq_one_letter_code
_entity_poly.pdbx_strand_id
1 'polypeptide(L)'
;MFLGQCEFIYVICVQNYKKVCNFVPEKRKFFMRLTKKRYLIGFLAVVLLLALVRRIWPEVAVARVQPVAVAAIKAQPSHPPLLDPHSTFHKIRSVASYAEAFPDTNGLQLTAANRWGVMPVRNREDAETRKRELVYVGANPYYHVDPLYSSIPYLVPRAAVLLQDIGQAFFDSLYVKGVPLHKVIVTSVLRSQEDVTKLRRRNGNATVNSCHLYGTTFDICYNRYKTVENPDGPPRREVRNDTLKWVLSEVLRDMRQQQRCYIKYEVKQGCFHMTVR
;
A
#
# COMPACT_ATOMS: atom_id res chain seq x y z
N MET A 1 -23.49 -25.09 -44.52
CA MET A 1 -24.44 -26.00 -43.87
C MET A 1 -24.25 -26.01 -42.36
N PHE A 2 -24.19 -24.82 -41.70
CA PHE A 2 -23.95 -24.69 -40.26
C PHE A 2 -24.80 -23.60 -39.56
N LEU A 3 -25.81 -23.06 -40.24
CA LEU A 3 -26.67 -22.01 -39.68
C LEU A 3 -28.02 -22.54 -39.14
N GLY A 4 -28.34 -23.82 -39.34
CA GLY A 4 -29.65 -24.39 -38.92
C GLY A 4 -29.67 -24.99 -37.52
N GLN A 5 -28.52 -25.24 -36.88
CA GLN A 5 -28.48 -25.86 -35.56
C GLN A 5 -28.55 -24.88 -34.36
N CYS A 6 -28.19 -23.62 -34.56
CA CYS A 6 -28.25 -22.63 -33.49
C CYS A 6 -29.68 -22.13 -33.20
N GLU A 7 -30.55 -22.04 -34.21
CA GLU A 7 -31.94 -21.62 -33.99
C GLU A 7 -32.75 -22.68 -33.25
N PHE A 8 -32.49 -23.96 -33.51
CA PHE A 8 -33.22 -25.06 -32.86
C PHE A 8 -32.90 -25.17 -31.35
N ILE A 9 -31.66 -24.89 -30.97
CA ILE A 9 -31.22 -24.87 -29.54
C ILE A 9 -31.84 -23.67 -28.82
N TYR A 10 -31.92 -22.51 -29.49
CA TYR A 10 -32.49 -21.30 -28.89
C TYR A 10 -34.00 -21.45 -28.62
N VAL A 11 -34.75 -22.06 -29.53
CA VAL A 11 -36.20 -22.31 -29.36
C VAL A 11 -36.45 -23.33 -28.23
N ILE A 12 -35.65 -24.39 -28.12
CA ILE A 12 -35.80 -25.38 -27.05
C ILE A 12 -35.45 -24.78 -25.66
N CYS A 13 -34.40 -23.94 -25.57
CA CYS A 13 -34.07 -23.23 -24.34
C CYS A 13 -35.16 -22.26 -23.89
N VAL A 14 -35.75 -21.50 -24.82
CA VAL A 14 -36.78 -20.52 -24.47
C VAL A 14 -38.10 -21.21 -24.08
N GLN A 15 -38.46 -22.34 -24.72
CA GLN A 15 -39.67 -23.11 -24.37
C GLN A 15 -39.49 -23.81 -22.98
N ASN A 16 -38.33 -24.35 -22.68
CA ASN A 16 -38.07 -24.94 -21.36
C ASN A 16 -37.99 -23.89 -20.26
N TYR A 17 -37.48 -22.69 -20.55
CA TYR A 17 -37.43 -21.57 -19.57
C TYR A 17 -38.86 -21.13 -19.19
N LYS A 18 -39.82 -21.07 -20.17
CA LYS A 18 -41.22 -20.76 -19.86
C LYS A 18 -41.93 -21.84 -19.04
N LYS A 19 -41.59 -23.12 -19.22
CA LYS A 19 -42.15 -24.21 -18.40
C LYS A 19 -41.64 -24.24 -16.99
N VAL A 20 -40.37 -23.86 -16.74
CA VAL A 20 -39.77 -23.81 -15.38
C VAL A 20 -40.29 -22.60 -14.62
N CYS A 21 -40.59 -21.49 -15.30
CA CYS A 21 -41.11 -20.30 -14.60
C CYS A 21 -42.56 -20.43 -14.13
N ASN A 22 -43.32 -21.42 -14.63
CA ASN A 22 -44.73 -21.63 -14.23
C ASN A 22 -44.87 -22.52 -12.98
N PHE A 23 -43.79 -23.01 -12.37
CA PHE A 23 -43.83 -23.86 -11.18
C PHE A 23 -43.27 -23.18 -9.92
N VAL A 24 -43.26 -21.86 -9.88
CA VAL A 24 -43.00 -21.14 -8.62
C VAL A 24 -44.38 -20.97 -7.94
N PRO A 25 -44.60 -21.60 -6.77
CA PRO A 25 -45.82 -21.38 -6.05
C PRO A 25 -45.92 -19.87 -5.72
N GLU A 26 -47.07 -19.32 -6.06
CA GLU A 26 -47.45 -17.92 -5.82
C GLU A 26 -47.38 -17.63 -4.32
N LYS A 27 -46.20 -17.30 -3.82
CA LYS A 27 -46.05 -16.64 -2.54
C LYS A 27 -46.73 -15.29 -2.67
N ARG A 28 -47.98 -15.21 -2.19
CA ARG A 28 -48.68 -13.92 -2.04
C ARG A 28 -47.69 -12.93 -1.44
N LYS A 29 -47.14 -12.05 -2.27
CA LYS A 29 -46.39 -10.91 -1.80
C LYS A 29 -47.41 -10.01 -1.11
N PHE A 30 -47.45 -10.14 0.21
CA PHE A 30 -48.17 -9.23 1.07
C PHE A 30 -47.44 -7.88 1.03
N PHE A 31 -47.55 -7.18 -0.09
CA PHE A 31 -47.09 -5.81 -0.22
C PHE A 31 -48.09 -4.93 0.56
N MET A 32 -47.88 -4.80 1.86
CA MET A 32 -48.53 -3.74 2.60
C MET A 32 -48.10 -2.40 1.97
N ARG A 33 -48.98 -1.80 1.18
CA ARG A 33 -48.78 -0.41 0.73
C ARG A 33 -48.74 0.47 1.98
N LEU A 34 -47.52 0.76 2.46
CA LEU A 34 -47.33 1.70 3.54
C LEU A 34 -47.73 3.10 3.03
N THR A 35 -48.87 3.57 3.50
CA THR A 35 -49.26 4.96 3.27
C THR A 35 -48.29 5.87 4.06
N LYS A 36 -48.04 7.11 3.56
CA LYS A 36 -47.19 8.09 4.24
C LYS A 36 -47.52 8.24 5.73
N LYS A 37 -48.82 8.20 6.07
CA LYS A 37 -49.31 8.24 7.44
C LYS A 37 -48.88 7.04 8.30
N ARG A 38 -48.97 5.83 7.78
CA ARG A 38 -48.52 4.61 8.48
C ARG A 38 -47.02 4.55 8.65
N TYR A 39 -46.27 5.03 7.65
CA TYR A 39 -44.81 5.16 7.73
C TYR A 39 -44.40 6.14 8.86
N LEU A 40 -45.04 7.33 8.90
CA LEU A 40 -44.77 8.34 9.93
C LEU A 40 -45.07 7.83 11.33
N ILE A 41 -46.22 7.15 11.51
CA ILE A 41 -46.60 6.53 12.80
C ILE A 41 -45.59 5.47 13.20
N GLY A 42 -45.20 4.58 12.26
CA GLY A 42 -44.20 3.55 12.52
C GLY A 42 -42.82 4.14 12.90
N PHE A 43 -42.39 5.19 12.18
CA PHE A 43 -41.16 5.89 12.50
C PHE A 43 -41.18 6.52 13.90
N LEU A 44 -42.27 7.21 14.25
CA LEU A 44 -42.44 7.82 15.59
C LEU A 44 -42.47 6.75 16.69
N ALA A 45 -43.13 5.60 16.43
CA ALA A 45 -43.16 4.50 17.39
C ALA A 45 -41.75 3.93 17.63
N VAL A 46 -40.93 3.76 16.58
CA VAL A 46 -39.54 3.31 16.71
C VAL A 46 -38.68 4.32 17.46
N VAL A 47 -38.84 5.63 17.18
CA VAL A 47 -38.12 6.68 17.91
C VAL A 47 -38.47 6.69 19.38
N LEU A 48 -39.76 6.55 19.72
CA LEU A 48 -40.22 6.47 21.10
C LEU A 48 -39.71 5.21 21.81
N LEU A 49 -39.70 4.09 21.11
CA LEU A 49 -39.15 2.82 21.64
C LEU A 49 -37.66 2.95 21.95
N LEU A 50 -36.89 3.53 21.03
CA LEU A 50 -35.46 3.78 21.23
C LEU A 50 -35.21 4.77 22.38
N ALA A 51 -36.04 5.80 22.51
CA ALA A 51 -35.96 6.73 23.63
C ALA A 51 -36.28 6.05 24.96
N LEU A 52 -37.23 5.13 24.97
CA LEU A 52 -37.61 4.34 26.16
C LEU A 52 -36.47 3.36 26.55
N VAL A 53 -35.92 2.65 25.57
CA VAL A 53 -34.74 1.77 25.76
C VAL A 53 -33.57 2.56 26.33
N ARG A 54 -33.30 3.76 25.79
CA ARG A 54 -32.27 4.65 26.31
C ARG A 54 -32.49 5.08 27.77
N ARG A 55 -33.75 5.24 28.17
CA ARG A 55 -34.10 5.61 29.55
C ARG A 55 -33.99 4.45 30.51
N ILE A 56 -34.32 3.23 30.08
CA ILE A 56 -34.29 2.00 30.92
C ILE A 56 -32.89 1.42 31.00
N TRP A 57 -32.14 1.47 29.88
CA TRP A 57 -30.75 1.02 29.77
C TRP A 57 -29.83 2.13 29.29
N PRO A 58 -29.47 3.09 30.13
CA PRO A 58 -28.59 4.18 29.75
C PRO A 58 -27.21 3.67 29.29
N GLU A 59 -26.79 2.48 29.72
CA GLU A 59 -25.50 1.91 29.33
C GLU A 59 -25.47 1.37 27.90
N VAL A 60 -26.59 1.00 27.30
CA VAL A 60 -26.67 0.55 25.91
C VAL A 60 -26.59 1.72 24.93
N ALA A 61 -26.99 2.91 25.37
CA ALA A 61 -26.96 4.12 24.55
C ALA A 61 -25.62 4.87 24.61
N VAL A 62 -24.82 4.51 25.58
CA VAL A 62 -23.43 4.90 25.70
C VAL A 62 -22.62 3.62 25.45
N ALA A 63 -22.42 3.25 24.18
CA ALA A 63 -21.08 2.84 23.84
C ALA A 63 -20.23 4.09 24.21
N ARG A 64 -19.92 4.26 25.51
CA ARG A 64 -18.72 4.95 25.88
C ARG A 64 -17.66 4.23 25.07
N VAL A 65 -17.28 4.78 23.92
CA VAL A 65 -15.87 4.89 23.61
C VAL A 65 -15.36 5.51 24.92
N GLN A 66 -15.03 4.65 25.90
CA GLN A 66 -14.08 5.09 26.91
C GLN A 66 -13.02 5.70 26.04
N PRO A 67 -12.70 7.01 26.20
CA PRO A 67 -11.48 7.46 25.63
C PRO A 67 -10.55 6.37 26.17
N VAL A 68 -10.15 5.43 25.28
CA VAL A 68 -9.02 4.55 25.56
C VAL A 68 -8.11 5.58 26.10
N ALA A 69 -7.90 5.54 27.45
CA ALA A 69 -6.93 6.41 28.03
C ALA A 69 -5.81 6.14 27.07
N VAL A 70 -5.67 7.03 26.12
CA VAL A 70 -4.47 7.11 25.30
C VAL A 70 -3.53 7.37 26.41
N ALA A 71 -3.09 6.22 27.01
CA ALA A 71 -2.02 6.20 27.98
C ALA A 71 -1.06 7.01 27.21
N ALA A 72 -0.95 8.31 27.63
CA ALA A 72 -0.39 9.32 26.81
C ALA A 72 0.74 8.61 26.14
N ILE A 73 0.49 8.14 24.90
CA ILE A 73 1.56 7.70 24.02
C ILE A 73 2.29 9.00 24.09
N LYS A 74 3.26 9.08 25.02
CA LYS A 74 4.19 10.18 25.08
C LYS A 74 4.54 10.30 23.67
N ALA A 75 3.90 11.26 22.97
CA ALA A 75 4.07 11.45 21.55
C ALA A 75 5.56 11.51 21.48
N GLN A 76 6.17 10.39 21.09
CA GLN A 76 7.60 10.41 20.88
C GLN A 76 7.70 11.54 19.90
N PRO A 77 8.38 12.63 20.29
CA PRO A 77 8.41 13.82 19.48
C PRO A 77 8.67 13.31 18.08
N SER A 78 7.75 13.57 17.15
CA SER A 78 7.84 13.11 15.76
C SER A 78 9.08 13.67 15.06
N HIS A 79 9.89 14.37 15.81
CA HIS A 79 11.21 14.87 15.48
C HIS A 79 12.16 14.40 16.57
N PRO A 80 13.34 13.87 16.24
CA PRO A 80 14.40 13.68 17.19
C PRO A 80 14.56 14.99 17.98
N PRO A 81 14.81 14.93 19.30
CA PRO A 81 14.96 16.14 20.11
C PRO A 81 15.92 17.06 19.41
N LEU A 82 15.58 18.36 19.37
CA LEU A 82 16.46 19.39 18.82
C LEU A 82 17.87 19.09 19.32
N LEU A 83 18.78 18.84 18.36
CA LEU A 83 20.18 18.58 18.73
C LEU A 83 20.63 19.73 19.63
N ASP A 84 21.17 19.38 20.77
CA ASP A 84 21.83 20.35 21.61
C ASP A 84 22.76 21.17 20.70
N PRO A 85 22.74 22.52 20.75
CA PRO A 85 23.60 23.37 19.94
C PRO A 85 25.08 22.99 20.05
N HIS A 86 25.45 22.29 21.12
CA HIS A 86 26.81 21.77 21.36
C HIS A 86 27.03 20.33 20.91
N SER A 87 25.99 19.63 20.40
CA SER A 87 26.15 18.27 19.89
C SER A 87 26.92 18.26 18.57
N THR A 88 27.92 17.40 18.47
CA THR A 88 28.64 17.17 17.22
C THR A 88 27.80 16.29 16.28
N PHE A 89 27.68 16.71 15.01
CA PHE A 89 27.02 15.89 14.01
C PHE A 89 27.70 14.54 13.81
N HIS A 90 26.89 13.50 13.63
CA HIS A 90 27.39 12.17 13.32
C HIS A 90 28.05 12.13 11.95
N LYS A 91 29.17 11.41 11.85
CA LYS A 91 29.87 11.23 10.58
C LYS A 91 29.08 10.34 9.61
N ILE A 92 29.08 10.70 8.33
CA ILE A 92 28.59 9.84 7.26
C ILE A 92 29.67 8.80 6.98
N ARG A 93 29.34 7.51 7.10
CA ARG A 93 30.31 6.41 6.91
C ARG A 93 30.09 5.67 5.59
N SER A 94 28.84 5.67 5.07
CA SER A 94 28.43 4.87 3.92
C SER A 94 28.65 3.37 4.14
N VAL A 95 28.48 2.59 3.08
CA VAL A 95 28.94 1.20 3.00
C VAL A 95 30.21 1.16 2.12
N ALA A 96 31.13 0.25 2.42
CA ALA A 96 32.38 0.14 1.68
C ALA A 96 32.17 -0.23 0.21
N SER A 97 31.26 -1.17 -0.04
CA SER A 97 30.87 -1.62 -1.38
C SER A 97 29.36 -1.85 -1.39
N TYR A 98 28.65 -1.25 -2.35
CA TYR A 98 27.20 -1.47 -2.51
C TYR A 98 26.88 -2.90 -2.95
N ALA A 99 27.72 -3.50 -3.79
CA ALA A 99 27.53 -4.86 -4.26
C ALA A 99 27.68 -5.89 -3.13
N GLU A 100 28.64 -5.68 -2.23
CA GLU A 100 28.86 -6.54 -1.07
C GLU A 100 27.83 -6.31 0.04
N ALA A 101 27.43 -5.07 0.26
CA ALA A 101 26.43 -4.71 1.27
C ALA A 101 25.03 -5.20 0.88
N PHE A 102 24.72 -5.25 -0.43
CA PHE A 102 23.40 -5.58 -0.97
C PHE A 102 23.47 -6.65 -2.06
N PRO A 103 23.92 -7.89 -1.70
CA PRO A 103 24.20 -8.96 -2.65
C PRO A 103 23.00 -9.85 -2.97
N ASP A 104 21.81 -9.56 -2.42
CA ASP A 104 20.68 -10.49 -2.44
C ASP A 104 20.16 -10.72 -3.86
N THR A 105 20.20 -11.98 -4.29
CA THR A 105 19.84 -12.39 -5.64
C THR A 105 18.34 -12.32 -5.88
N ASN A 106 17.93 -12.20 -7.15
CA ASN A 106 16.51 -12.23 -7.52
C ASN A 106 15.81 -13.53 -7.12
N GLY A 107 16.51 -14.68 -7.15
CA GLY A 107 15.95 -15.98 -6.73
C GLY A 107 15.58 -16.02 -5.25
N LEU A 108 16.46 -15.48 -4.39
CA LEU A 108 16.22 -15.37 -2.96
C LEU A 108 15.03 -14.44 -2.68
N GLN A 109 15.00 -13.30 -3.35
CA GLN A 109 13.91 -12.34 -3.22
C GLN A 109 12.58 -12.90 -3.74
N LEU A 110 12.58 -13.66 -4.82
CA LEU A 110 11.39 -14.32 -5.36
C LEU A 110 10.82 -15.34 -4.37
N THR A 111 11.69 -16.12 -3.70
CA THR A 111 11.26 -17.04 -2.65
C THR A 111 10.54 -16.33 -1.51
N ALA A 112 11.09 -15.20 -1.04
CA ALA A 112 10.46 -14.37 -0.03
C ALA A 112 9.15 -13.74 -0.53
N ALA A 113 9.13 -13.26 -1.78
CA ALA A 113 7.95 -12.68 -2.40
C ALA A 113 6.79 -13.69 -2.48
N ASN A 114 7.06 -14.90 -2.87
CA ASN A 114 6.06 -15.98 -2.89
C ASN A 114 5.54 -16.32 -1.49
N ARG A 115 6.42 -16.28 -0.48
CA ARG A 115 6.04 -16.64 0.90
C ARG A 115 5.17 -15.59 1.57
N TRP A 116 5.44 -14.31 1.36
CA TRP A 116 4.87 -13.21 2.12
C TRP A 116 3.93 -12.31 1.31
N GLY A 117 3.83 -12.56 0.00
CA GLY A 117 3.05 -11.77 -0.92
C GLY A 117 1.65 -12.30 -1.15
N VAL A 118 0.95 -11.59 -2.00
CA VAL A 118 -0.36 -11.99 -2.53
C VAL A 118 -0.20 -12.76 -3.84
N MET A 119 -1.24 -13.48 -4.25
CA MET A 119 -1.28 -14.03 -5.61
C MET A 119 -1.18 -12.89 -6.63
N PRO A 120 -0.40 -13.06 -7.71
CA PRO A 120 -0.23 -12.04 -8.73
C PRO A 120 -1.56 -11.50 -9.25
N VAL A 121 -1.73 -10.18 -9.23
CA VAL A 121 -2.90 -9.51 -9.78
C VAL A 121 -2.84 -9.48 -11.30
N ARG A 122 -3.98 -9.64 -11.96
CA ARG A 122 -4.07 -9.67 -13.42
C ARG A 122 -3.82 -8.27 -14.02
N ASN A 123 -4.51 -7.27 -13.50
CA ASN A 123 -4.53 -5.88 -13.95
C ASN A 123 -4.81 -4.93 -12.78
N ARG A 124 -5.02 -3.64 -13.07
CA ARG A 124 -5.29 -2.60 -12.07
C ARG A 124 -6.62 -2.81 -11.36
N GLU A 125 -7.65 -3.19 -12.09
CA GLU A 125 -8.99 -3.44 -11.55
C GLU A 125 -8.98 -4.60 -10.55
N ASP A 126 -8.23 -5.67 -10.85
CA ASP A 126 -8.06 -6.79 -9.93
C ASP A 126 -7.35 -6.35 -8.63
N ALA A 127 -6.34 -5.49 -8.72
CA ALA A 127 -5.68 -4.92 -7.53
C ALA A 127 -6.66 -4.12 -6.65
N GLU A 128 -7.56 -3.34 -7.25
CA GLU A 128 -8.57 -2.56 -6.53
C GLU A 128 -9.56 -3.44 -5.74
N THR A 129 -9.81 -4.66 -6.18
CA THR A 129 -10.68 -5.61 -5.47
C THR A 129 -10.01 -6.22 -4.23
N ARG A 130 -8.67 -6.14 -4.13
CA ARG A 130 -7.88 -6.80 -3.08
C ARG A 130 -7.45 -5.86 -1.93
N LYS A 131 -8.25 -4.85 -1.62
CA LYS A 131 -7.97 -3.87 -0.55
C LYS A 131 -7.88 -4.47 0.87
N ARG A 132 -8.27 -5.73 1.06
CA ARG A 132 -8.06 -6.46 2.32
C ARG A 132 -6.64 -6.99 2.46
N GLU A 133 -5.94 -7.22 1.36
CA GLU A 133 -4.61 -7.80 1.30
C GLU A 133 -3.54 -6.76 0.95
N LEU A 134 -3.94 -5.68 0.27
CA LEU A 134 -3.07 -4.66 -0.28
C LEU A 134 -3.38 -3.29 0.34
N VAL A 135 -2.31 -2.56 0.67
CA VAL A 135 -2.36 -1.20 1.20
C VAL A 135 -1.94 -0.23 0.10
N TYR A 136 -2.69 0.86 -0.06
CA TYR A 136 -2.32 1.93 -0.97
C TYR A 136 -1.06 2.65 -0.49
N VAL A 137 -0.14 2.90 -1.42
CA VAL A 137 1.14 3.58 -1.19
C VAL A 137 1.16 4.88 -2.00
N GLY A 138 0.91 5.99 -1.33
CA GLY A 138 1.03 7.34 -1.88
C GLY A 138 2.22 8.09 -1.31
N ALA A 139 2.59 9.21 -1.92
CA ALA A 139 3.59 10.11 -1.35
C ALA A 139 3.17 10.60 0.03
N ASN A 140 4.13 10.69 0.94
CA ASN A 140 3.90 11.12 2.32
C ASN A 140 5.06 12.01 2.81
N PRO A 141 5.08 12.44 4.10
CA PRO A 141 6.18 13.26 4.62
C PRO A 141 7.58 12.65 4.44
N TYR A 142 7.73 11.32 4.44
CA TYR A 142 9.03 10.63 4.49
C TYR A 142 9.53 10.13 3.14
N TYR A 143 8.64 9.84 2.19
CA TYR A 143 9.01 9.43 0.85
C TYR A 143 8.08 10.03 -0.21
N HIS A 144 8.59 10.13 -1.42
CA HIS A 144 7.86 10.52 -2.61
C HIS A 144 7.64 9.29 -3.49
N VAL A 145 6.50 9.22 -4.17
CA VAL A 145 6.22 8.19 -5.17
C VAL A 145 6.18 8.85 -6.53
N ASP A 146 7.07 8.43 -7.42
CA ASP A 146 7.09 8.88 -8.80
C ASP A 146 5.83 8.43 -9.56
N PRO A 147 5.47 9.03 -10.70
CA PRO A 147 4.43 8.52 -11.56
C PRO A 147 4.67 7.05 -11.96
N LEU A 148 3.75 6.18 -11.58
CA LEU A 148 3.86 4.73 -11.74
C LEU A 148 3.25 4.28 -13.08
N TYR A 149 4.02 4.27 -14.16
CA TYR A 149 3.55 3.87 -15.50
C TYR A 149 3.47 2.35 -15.69
N SER A 150 4.31 1.59 -14.98
CA SER A 150 4.43 0.13 -15.10
C SER A 150 4.31 -0.58 -13.74
N SER A 151 3.67 0.06 -12.79
CA SER A 151 3.32 -0.51 -11.49
C SER A 151 2.08 0.16 -10.91
N ILE A 152 1.50 -0.45 -9.89
CA ILE A 152 0.25 -0.06 -9.26
C ILE A 152 0.58 0.36 -7.82
N PRO A 153 0.04 1.48 -7.29
CA PRO A 153 0.44 2.03 -6.00
C PRO A 153 -0.06 1.20 -4.80
N TYR A 154 0.27 -0.08 -4.79
CA TYR A 154 -0.09 -1.00 -3.72
C TYR A 154 1.09 -1.85 -3.26
N LEU A 155 1.12 -2.15 -1.98
CA LEU A 155 2.02 -3.13 -1.36
C LEU A 155 1.23 -3.98 -0.35
N VAL A 156 1.75 -5.15 0.01
CA VAL A 156 1.27 -5.86 1.19
C VAL A 156 1.58 -5.03 2.45
N PRO A 157 0.77 -5.13 3.53
CA PRO A 157 0.94 -4.31 4.73
C PRO A 157 2.37 -4.33 5.28
N ARG A 158 3.01 -5.50 5.33
CA ARG A 158 4.39 -5.67 5.80
C ARG A 158 5.40 -4.86 4.98
N ALA A 159 5.26 -4.82 3.65
CA ALA A 159 6.14 -4.05 2.77
C ALA A 159 5.87 -2.54 2.86
N ALA A 160 4.61 -2.13 3.03
CA ALA A 160 4.26 -0.73 3.24
C ALA A 160 4.84 -0.19 4.55
N VAL A 161 4.79 -0.98 5.64
CA VAL A 161 5.43 -0.63 6.92
C VAL A 161 6.95 -0.52 6.76
N LEU A 162 7.60 -1.48 6.09
CA LEU A 162 9.04 -1.41 5.83
C LEU A 162 9.44 -0.14 5.07
N LEU A 163 8.69 0.21 4.02
CA LEU A 163 8.93 1.43 3.25
C LEU A 163 8.80 2.69 4.12
N GLN A 164 7.78 2.75 4.97
CA GLN A 164 7.58 3.84 5.92
C GLN A 164 8.75 3.96 6.89
N ASP A 165 9.19 2.85 7.47
CA ASP A 165 10.30 2.82 8.43
C ASP A 165 11.63 3.21 7.79
N ILE A 166 11.88 2.81 6.53
CA ILE A 166 13.07 3.25 5.78
C ILE A 166 13.03 4.76 5.58
N GLY A 167 11.91 5.32 5.17
CA GLY A 167 11.78 6.77 4.96
C GLY A 167 11.99 7.55 6.26
N GLN A 168 11.43 7.09 7.36
CA GLN A 168 11.60 7.71 8.68
C GLN A 168 13.06 7.60 9.17
N ALA A 169 13.65 6.40 9.13
CA ALA A 169 15.03 6.20 9.53
C ALA A 169 16.02 7.02 8.68
N PHE A 170 15.70 7.24 7.40
CA PHE A 170 16.47 8.12 6.54
C PHE A 170 16.40 9.58 7.01
N PHE A 171 15.22 10.07 7.37
CA PHE A 171 15.05 11.40 7.94
C PHE A 171 15.85 11.58 9.23
N ASP A 172 15.72 10.61 10.16
CA ASP A 172 16.44 10.62 11.44
C ASP A 172 17.96 10.62 11.21
N SER A 173 18.43 9.82 10.24
CA SER A 173 19.85 9.76 9.88
C SER A 173 20.34 11.07 9.26
N LEU A 174 19.57 11.71 8.39
CA LEU A 174 19.92 13.03 7.86
C LEU A 174 20.00 14.09 8.96
N TYR A 175 19.01 14.06 9.87
CA TYR A 175 18.94 15.03 10.97
C TYR A 175 20.18 14.95 11.87
N VAL A 176 20.51 13.77 12.40
CA VAL A 176 21.65 13.60 13.30
C VAL A 176 23.02 13.82 12.61
N LYS A 177 23.05 13.82 11.29
CA LYS A 177 24.23 14.11 10.47
C LYS A 177 24.31 15.58 10.03
N GLY A 178 23.34 16.42 10.39
CA GLY A 178 23.27 17.82 9.98
C GLY A 178 23.06 18.01 8.47
N VAL A 179 22.45 17.02 7.81
CA VAL A 179 22.13 17.06 6.39
C VAL A 179 20.69 17.55 6.21
N PRO A 180 20.41 18.53 5.36
CA PRO A 180 19.06 18.97 5.06
C PRO A 180 18.14 17.81 4.69
N LEU A 181 16.87 17.85 5.17
CA LEU A 181 15.93 16.77 4.97
C LEU A 181 15.59 16.58 3.47
N HIS A 182 15.66 15.35 3.03
CA HIS A 182 15.31 14.91 1.68
C HIS A 182 14.47 13.62 1.79
N LYS A 183 13.47 13.50 0.92
CA LYS A 183 12.68 12.28 0.77
C LYS A 183 13.37 11.32 -0.19
N VAL A 184 13.33 10.04 0.13
CA VAL A 184 13.61 8.99 -0.86
C VAL A 184 12.51 8.96 -1.92
N ILE A 185 12.83 8.51 -3.13
CA ILE A 185 11.88 8.41 -4.24
C ILE A 185 11.62 6.94 -4.56
N VAL A 186 10.36 6.54 -4.46
CA VAL A 186 9.87 5.21 -4.85
C VAL A 186 9.55 5.23 -6.34
N THR A 187 10.16 4.33 -7.10
CA THR A 187 10.02 4.29 -8.56
C THR A 187 9.23 3.08 -9.07
N SER A 188 9.06 2.05 -8.25
CA SER A 188 8.28 0.87 -8.59
C SER A 188 7.75 0.19 -7.33
N VAL A 189 6.56 -0.37 -7.43
CA VAL A 189 5.87 -1.13 -6.36
C VAL A 189 5.20 -2.36 -6.98
N LEU A 190 3.96 -2.73 -6.59
CA LEU A 190 3.22 -3.85 -7.18
C LEU A 190 3.17 -3.73 -8.72
N ARG A 191 3.43 -4.82 -9.43
CA ARG A 191 3.18 -4.96 -10.87
C ARG A 191 2.09 -5.98 -11.11
N SER A 192 1.21 -5.71 -12.07
CA SER A 192 0.27 -6.71 -12.56
C SER A 192 0.93 -7.64 -13.59
N GLN A 193 0.28 -8.76 -13.87
CA GLN A 193 0.71 -9.65 -14.97
C GLN A 193 0.68 -8.92 -16.32
N GLU A 194 -0.30 -8.02 -16.50
CA GLU A 194 -0.39 -7.17 -17.70
C GLU A 194 0.80 -6.21 -17.79
N ASP A 195 1.20 -5.55 -16.68
CA ASP A 195 2.36 -4.65 -16.67
C ASP A 195 3.65 -5.40 -17.00
N VAL A 196 3.85 -6.60 -16.44
CA VAL A 196 5.02 -7.45 -16.75
C VAL A 196 5.02 -7.85 -18.23
N THR A 197 3.86 -8.19 -18.77
CA THR A 197 3.72 -8.55 -20.20
C THR A 197 4.06 -7.35 -21.10
N LYS A 198 3.55 -6.17 -20.79
CA LYS A 198 3.87 -4.91 -21.51
C LYS A 198 5.36 -4.56 -21.42
N LEU A 199 5.94 -4.72 -20.23
CA LEU A 199 7.37 -4.45 -20.01
C LEU A 199 8.26 -5.39 -20.84
N ARG A 200 7.91 -6.69 -20.91
CA ARG A 200 8.64 -7.68 -21.71
C ARG A 200 8.59 -7.43 -23.21
N ARG A 201 7.49 -6.91 -23.72
CA ARG A 201 7.39 -6.50 -25.14
C ARG A 201 8.37 -5.39 -25.49
N ARG A 202 8.72 -4.53 -24.53
CA ARG A 202 9.68 -3.41 -24.71
C ARG A 202 11.11 -3.82 -24.35
N ASN A 203 11.27 -4.76 -23.43
CA ASN A 203 12.56 -5.21 -22.94
C ASN A 203 12.54 -6.74 -22.80
N GLY A 204 13.08 -7.45 -23.79
CA GLY A 204 13.14 -8.92 -23.82
C GLY A 204 13.90 -9.55 -22.65
N ASN A 205 14.73 -8.79 -21.95
CA ASN A 205 15.46 -9.25 -20.76
C ASN A 205 14.63 -9.17 -19.47
N ALA A 206 13.42 -8.59 -19.51
CA ALA A 206 12.56 -8.53 -18.33
C ALA A 206 12.06 -9.93 -17.98
N THR A 207 12.27 -10.35 -16.73
CA THR A 207 11.86 -11.68 -16.24
C THR A 207 10.34 -11.80 -16.15
N VAL A 208 9.82 -12.99 -16.48
CA VAL A 208 8.40 -13.33 -16.24
C VAL A 208 8.10 -13.39 -14.74
N ASN A 209 9.05 -13.87 -13.96
CA ASN A 209 8.95 -14.08 -12.52
C ASN A 209 9.49 -12.85 -11.77
N SER A 210 8.77 -11.74 -11.83
CA SER A 210 9.13 -10.52 -11.10
C SER A 210 8.65 -10.58 -9.66
N CYS A 211 9.52 -10.25 -8.70
CA CYS A 211 9.16 -10.14 -7.28
C CYS A 211 8.06 -9.10 -7.04
N HIS A 212 7.97 -8.08 -7.90
CA HIS A 212 6.93 -7.05 -7.82
C HIS A 212 5.50 -7.57 -8.04
N LEU A 213 5.33 -8.75 -8.65
CA LEU A 213 4.01 -9.37 -8.85
C LEU A 213 3.28 -9.68 -7.55
N TYR A 214 4.01 -9.83 -6.46
CA TYR A 214 3.51 -10.31 -5.17
C TYR A 214 3.22 -9.18 -4.17
N GLY A 215 3.47 -7.92 -4.53
CA GLY A 215 3.26 -6.76 -3.67
C GLY A 215 4.22 -6.63 -2.47
N THR A 216 5.26 -7.45 -2.41
CA THR A 216 6.26 -7.48 -1.34
C THR A 216 7.50 -6.65 -1.67
N THR A 217 7.58 -6.13 -2.89
CA THR A 217 8.80 -5.58 -3.47
C THR A 217 8.57 -4.15 -3.93
N PHE A 218 9.55 -3.29 -3.66
CA PHE A 218 9.57 -1.91 -4.13
C PHE A 218 11.00 -1.46 -4.46
N ASP A 219 11.11 -0.46 -5.34
CA ASP A 219 12.36 0.12 -5.76
C ASP A 219 12.50 1.55 -5.22
N ILE A 220 13.63 1.85 -4.59
CA ILE A 220 14.01 3.21 -4.19
C ILE A 220 15.14 3.70 -5.07
N CYS A 221 14.93 4.84 -5.73
CA CYS A 221 15.95 5.52 -6.51
C CYS A 221 17.09 6.00 -5.62
N TYR A 222 18.34 5.87 -6.07
CA TYR A 222 19.50 6.41 -5.37
C TYR A 222 20.21 7.54 -6.13
N ASN A 223 19.72 7.90 -7.31
CA ASN A 223 20.29 8.95 -8.14
C ASN A 223 19.56 10.29 -7.98
N ARG A 224 18.40 10.28 -7.35
CA ARG A 224 17.53 11.44 -7.16
C ARG A 224 16.88 11.38 -5.79
N TYR A 225 16.67 12.55 -5.22
CA TYR A 225 15.96 12.73 -3.95
C TYR A 225 15.10 13.98 -4.07
N LYS A 226 14.11 14.12 -3.21
CA LYS A 226 13.26 15.30 -3.19
C LYS A 226 13.53 16.10 -1.93
N THR A 227 14.04 17.31 -2.05
CA THR A 227 14.26 18.24 -0.93
C THR A 227 12.94 18.52 -0.21
N VAL A 228 12.97 18.52 1.10
CA VAL A 228 11.85 18.94 1.94
C VAL A 228 12.00 20.43 2.19
N GLU A 229 11.25 21.24 1.47
CA GLU A 229 11.26 22.69 1.63
C GLU A 229 10.49 23.12 2.89
N ASN A 230 10.90 24.24 3.45
CA ASN A 230 10.12 24.92 4.47
C ASN A 230 9.21 25.94 3.76
N PRO A 231 7.88 25.81 3.84
CA PRO A 231 6.96 26.75 3.18
C PRO A 231 7.15 28.21 3.57
N ASP A 232 7.54 28.44 4.83
CA ASP A 232 7.66 29.77 5.43
C ASP A 232 9.12 30.23 5.58
N GLY A 233 10.07 29.51 4.98
CA GLY A 233 11.50 29.75 5.13
C GLY A 233 12.24 29.93 3.80
N PRO A 234 13.53 30.26 3.87
CA PRO A 234 14.36 30.31 2.67
C PRO A 234 14.55 28.91 2.08
N PRO A 235 14.82 28.82 0.76
CA PRO A 235 15.10 27.55 0.10
C PRO A 235 16.21 26.79 0.84
N ARG A 236 16.04 25.50 1.04
CA ARG A 236 17.04 24.67 1.69
C ARG A 236 18.24 24.45 0.79
N ARG A 237 19.42 24.34 1.41
CA ARG A 237 20.64 24.01 0.70
C ARG A 237 20.49 22.67 -0.04
N GLU A 238 20.75 22.67 -1.31
CA GLU A 238 20.80 21.45 -2.11
C GLU A 238 21.98 20.56 -1.68
N VAL A 239 21.75 19.27 -1.63
CA VAL A 239 22.73 18.25 -1.23
C VAL A 239 23.00 17.33 -2.39
N ARG A 240 24.27 17.00 -2.65
CA ARG A 240 24.67 16.08 -3.70
C ARG A 240 24.02 14.71 -3.48
N ASN A 241 23.52 14.09 -4.56
CA ASN A 241 22.89 12.78 -4.51
C ASN A 241 23.82 11.69 -3.94
N ASP A 242 25.13 11.78 -4.16
CA ASP A 242 26.09 10.85 -3.58
C ASP A 242 26.08 10.90 -2.04
N THR A 243 26.04 12.09 -1.44
CA THR A 243 25.95 12.24 0.01
C THR A 243 24.68 11.60 0.55
N LEU A 244 23.54 11.85 -0.10
CA LEU A 244 22.24 11.26 0.29
C LEU A 244 22.23 9.74 0.11
N LYS A 245 22.86 9.23 -0.97
CA LYS A 245 23.04 7.79 -1.19
C LYS A 245 23.89 7.14 -0.10
N TRP A 246 24.94 7.79 0.37
CA TRP A 246 25.75 7.30 1.48
C TRP A 246 24.92 7.14 2.75
N VAL A 247 24.14 8.16 3.12
CA VAL A 247 23.26 8.09 4.30
C VAL A 247 22.17 7.02 4.11
N LEU A 248 21.54 6.95 2.94
CA LEU A 248 20.54 5.92 2.65
C LEU A 248 21.14 4.51 2.75
N SER A 249 22.37 4.33 2.28
CA SER A 249 23.02 3.02 2.35
C SER A 249 23.28 2.52 3.76
N GLU A 250 23.55 3.42 4.72
CA GLU A 250 23.66 3.05 6.13
C GLU A 250 22.31 2.53 6.66
N VAL A 251 21.23 3.26 6.39
CA VAL A 251 19.87 2.85 6.80
C VAL A 251 19.49 1.50 6.20
N LEU A 252 19.73 1.31 4.91
CA LEU A 252 19.40 0.07 4.22
C LEU A 252 20.23 -1.11 4.71
N ARG A 253 21.52 -0.91 5.01
CA ARG A 253 22.36 -1.94 5.64
C ARG A 253 21.76 -2.37 6.98
N ASP A 254 21.37 -1.42 7.81
CA ASP A 254 20.82 -1.70 9.13
C ASP A 254 19.48 -2.46 9.03
N MET A 255 18.59 -2.06 8.12
CA MET A 255 17.34 -2.80 7.84
C MET A 255 17.60 -4.24 7.37
N ARG A 256 18.63 -4.44 6.54
CA ARG A 256 19.02 -5.76 6.07
C ARG A 256 19.63 -6.61 7.20
N GLN A 257 20.50 -6.03 8.03
CA GLN A 257 21.10 -6.71 9.18
C GLN A 257 20.05 -7.11 10.23
N GLN A 258 19.00 -6.30 10.42
CA GLN A 258 17.83 -6.63 11.23
C GLN A 258 16.92 -7.69 10.58
N GLN A 259 17.32 -8.24 9.43
CA GLN A 259 16.57 -9.26 8.69
C GLN A 259 15.16 -8.84 8.27
N ARG A 260 14.94 -7.55 8.08
CA ARG A 260 13.64 -7.01 7.68
C ARG A 260 13.38 -7.13 6.18
N CYS A 261 14.43 -7.12 5.38
CA CYS A 261 14.36 -7.21 3.92
C CYS A 261 15.60 -7.83 3.30
N TYR A 262 15.42 -8.28 2.06
CA TYR A 262 16.48 -8.54 1.11
C TYR A 262 16.67 -7.33 0.22
N ILE A 263 17.92 -7.00 -0.14
CA ILE A 263 18.24 -5.81 -0.93
C ILE A 263 19.25 -6.16 -2.01
N LYS A 264 18.97 -5.73 -3.22
CA LYS A 264 19.87 -5.80 -4.37
C LYS A 264 20.18 -4.39 -4.88
N TYR A 265 21.46 -4.12 -5.10
CA TYR A 265 21.90 -2.90 -5.75
C TYR A 265 21.82 -3.04 -7.25
N GLU A 266 20.91 -2.31 -7.90
CA GLU A 266 20.67 -2.37 -9.34
C GLU A 266 21.28 -1.18 -10.08
N VAL A 267 22.49 -1.36 -10.60
CA VAL A 267 23.27 -0.29 -11.26
C VAL A 267 22.57 0.24 -12.50
N LYS A 268 22.05 -0.65 -13.36
CA LYS A 268 21.41 -0.26 -14.63
C LYS A 268 20.09 0.48 -14.42
N GLN A 269 19.38 0.20 -13.35
CA GLN A 269 18.09 0.82 -13.04
C GLN A 269 18.23 2.03 -12.11
N GLY A 270 19.40 2.22 -11.50
CA GLY A 270 19.65 3.33 -10.59
C GLY A 270 18.84 3.25 -9.30
N CYS A 271 18.52 2.04 -8.82
CA CYS A 271 17.71 1.82 -7.63
C CYS A 271 18.27 0.74 -6.71
N PHE A 272 17.82 0.79 -5.47
CA PHE A 272 17.85 -0.35 -4.56
C PHE A 272 16.54 -1.11 -4.72
N HIS A 273 16.63 -2.37 -5.12
CA HIS A 273 15.51 -3.29 -5.28
C HIS A 273 15.34 -4.08 -3.98
N MET A 274 14.20 -3.93 -3.33
CA MET A 274 13.99 -4.45 -1.98
C MET A 274 12.75 -5.31 -1.89
N THR A 275 12.89 -6.48 -1.26
CA THR A 275 11.78 -7.39 -0.96
C THR A 275 11.70 -7.62 0.54
N VAL A 276 10.52 -7.42 1.14
CA VAL A 276 10.29 -7.66 2.57
C VAL A 276 10.52 -9.13 2.93
N ARG A 277 11.01 -9.35 4.16
CA ARG A 277 11.37 -10.68 4.65
C ARG A 277 10.41 -11.20 5.71
#